data_92ba59ab3052ba0bedd679ea68c06a01
#
_entry.id   92ba59ab3052ba0bedd679ea68c06a01
#
_cell.length_a   1.000
_cell.length_b   1.000
_cell.length_c   1.000
_cell.angle_alpha   90.00
_cell.angle_beta   90.00
_cell.angle_gamma   90.00
#
_symmetry.space_group_name_H-M   'P 1'
#
loop_
_entity.id
_entity.type
_entity.pdbx_description
1 polymer ?
#
loop_
_entity_poly.entity_id
_entity_poly.type
_entity_poly.pdbx_seq_one_letter_code
_entity_poly.pdbx_strand_id
1 'polypeptide(L)'
;MFRGTFTALVTPFRNGSIDVSAFQTLIETQIAAGISGVVAIGTTGESPTLSHDERQQVIRLTVATANKRCLVIAGTGSNATEHAVADTKMAEKLGIGGALLVAPYYNKPSQEGLFRHFKTIADATSLPIILYNIPGRCSVDINPETVVRLAKECRNIVSIKEASGSVERVSDLRRRLPESFTILSGDDSLTLPFMSVGATGVVSVASNLFPAEVCALVRACESGDFKSAATLHWKLLPLFKALFIEPNPVPVKTALGWRGAMSGEVRLPLCEMSEANQASLRKTLEEFEQNK
;
A
#
# COMPACT_ATOMS: atom_id res chain seq x y z
N MET A 1 -14.68 -0.12 6.93
CA MET A 1 -13.85 -1.35 6.96
C MET A 1 -12.38 -0.99 6.82
N PHE A 2 -11.96 -0.31 5.77
CA PHE A 2 -10.57 0.07 5.55
C PHE A 2 -10.28 1.46 6.12
N ARG A 3 -9.88 1.53 7.41
CA ARG A 3 -9.53 2.76 8.14
C ARG A 3 -8.22 2.56 8.90
N GLY A 4 -7.49 3.64 9.15
CA GLY A 4 -6.25 3.59 9.92
C GLY A 4 -5.00 3.35 9.07
N THR A 5 -4.00 2.71 9.65
CA THR A 5 -2.69 2.48 9.02
C THR A 5 -2.62 1.07 8.46
N PHE A 6 -2.33 0.97 7.17
CA PHE A 6 -2.02 -0.29 6.49
C PHE A 6 -0.57 -0.25 6.00
N THR A 7 0.20 -1.29 6.27
CA THR A 7 1.58 -1.37 5.78
C THR A 7 1.62 -2.07 4.44
N ALA A 8 2.11 -1.38 3.41
CA ALA A 8 2.51 -2.02 2.15
C ALA A 8 3.79 -2.81 2.41
N LEU A 9 3.66 -4.10 2.73
CA LEU A 9 4.80 -4.94 3.11
C LEU A 9 5.81 -5.06 1.97
N VAL A 10 7.10 -4.94 2.31
CA VAL A 10 8.17 -5.43 1.44
C VAL A 10 8.16 -6.97 1.45
N THR A 11 8.65 -7.59 0.38
CA THR A 11 8.96 -9.02 0.36
C THR A 11 10.46 -9.20 0.58
N PRO A 12 10.91 -9.66 1.74
CA PRO A 12 12.32 -9.95 1.99
C PRO A 12 12.82 -11.08 1.12
N PHE A 13 13.99 -10.89 0.51
CA PHE A 13 14.70 -11.94 -0.21
C PHE A 13 16.04 -12.22 0.45
N ARG A 14 16.53 -13.45 0.29
CA ARG A 14 17.87 -13.89 0.67
C ARG A 14 18.35 -14.92 -0.33
N ASN A 15 19.45 -14.64 -1.01
CA ASN A 15 20.00 -15.50 -2.06
C ASN A 15 18.97 -15.86 -3.14
N GLY A 16 18.21 -14.87 -3.62
CA GLY A 16 17.19 -15.02 -4.65
C GLY A 16 15.86 -15.62 -4.20
N SER A 17 15.76 -16.15 -2.98
CA SER A 17 14.54 -16.78 -2.43
C SER A 17 13.87 -15.90 -1.38
N ILE A 18 12.58 -16.14 -1.11
CA ILE A 18 11.84 -15.42 -0.05
C ILE A 18 12.45 -15.79 1.32
N ASP A 19 12.86 -14.77 2.09
CA ASP A 19 13.31 -14.94 3.49
C ASP A 19 12.07 -15.01 4.41
N VAL A 20 11.62 -16.23 4.65
CA VAL A 20 10.42 -16.51 5.45
C VAL A 20 10.53 -15.95 6.86
N SER A 21 11.68 -16.12 7.51
CA SER A 21 11.91 -15.68 8.89
C SER A 21 11.85 -14.15 9.02
N ALA A 22 12.56 -13.43 8.13
CA ALA A 22 12.54 -11.98 8.10
C ALA A 22 11.13 -11.45 7.79
N PHE A 23 10.38 -12.13 6.90
CA PHE A 23 9.03 -11.73 6.56
C PHE A 23 8.05 -11.89 7.73
N GLN A 24 8.12 -13.00 8.46
CA GLN A 24 7.30 -13.22 9.65
C GLN A 24 7.62 -12.19 10.75
N THR A 25 8.91 -11.94 11.01
CA THR A 25 9.35 -10.92 11.97
C THR A 25 8.84 -9.53 11.59
N LEU A 26 8.89 -9.17 10.30
CA LEU A 26 8.35 -7.90 9.82
C LEU A 26 6.86 -7.77 10.14
N ILE A 27 6.05 -8.81 9.84
CA ILE A 27 4.61 -8.80 10.11
C ILE A 27 4.33 -8.68 11.61
N GLU A 28 5.05 -9.41 12.47
CA GLU A 28 4.91 -9.33 13.92
C GLU A 28 5.23 -7.92 14.45
N THR A 29 6.27 -7.28 13.92
CA THR A 29 6.63 -5.89 14.25
C THR A 29 5.51 -4.93 13.91
N GLN A 30 4.87 -5.11 12.75
CA GLN A 30 3.73 -4.30 12.33
C GLN A 30 2.55 -4.45 13.30
N ILE A 31 2.20 -5.70 13.62
CA ILE A 31 1.09 -6.01 14.53
C ILE A 31 1.35 -5.43 15.94
N ALA A 32 2.57 -5.59 16.46
CA ALA A 32 2.96 -5.05 17.77
C ALA A 32 2.86 -3.51 17.82
N ALA A 33 3.06 -2.82 16.71
CA ALA A 33 2.89 -1.36 16.62
C ALA A 33 1.42 -0.91 16.51
N GLY A 34 0.47 -1.84 16.37
CA GLY A 34 -0.97 -1.56 16.34
C GLY A 34 -1.46 -1.05 14.98
N ILE A 35 -0.89 -1.58 13.87
CA ILE A 35 -1.41 -1.28 12.52
C ILE A 35 -2.82 -1.87 12.34
N SER A 36 -3.62 -1.28 11.45
CA SER A 36 -4.96 -1.78 11.11
C SER A 36 -4.91 -3.00 10.20
N GLY A 37 -3.87 -3.11 9.39
CA GLY A 37 -3.68 -4.23 8.48
C GLY A 37 -2.40 -4.15 7.67
N VAL A 38 -2.19 -5.18 6.87
CA VAL A 38 -1.03 -5.33 5.98
C VAL A 38 -1.49 -5.57 4.54
N VAL A 39 -0.72 -5.07 3.59
CA VAL A 39 -0.91 -5.30 2.16
C VAL A 39 0.25 -6.14 1.64
N ALA A 40 -0.01 -7.40 1.36
CA ALA A 40 0.94 -8.32 0.76
C ALA A 40 0.93 -8.20 -0.77
N ILE A 41 2.04 -8.53 -1.41
CA ILE A 41 2.20 -8.57 -2.87
C ILE A 41 1.67 -7.33 -3.63
N GLY A 42 1.77 -6.14 -3.00
CA GLY A 42 1.60 -4.87 -3.68
C GLY A 42 2.86 -4.47 -4.45
N THR A 43 2.92 -3.22 -4.93
CA THR A 43 4.12 -2.64 -5.58
C THR A 43 5.35 -2.74 -4.68
N THR A 44 5.20 -2.37 -3.41
CA THR A 44 6.27 -2.43 -2.39
C THR A 44 6.74 -3.86 -2.12
N GLY A 45 5.87 -4.84 -2.30
CA GLY A 45 6.18 -6.27 -2.20
C GLY A 45 6.77 -6.89 -3.47
N GLU A 46 7.18 -6.06 -4.46
CA GLU A 46 7.78 -6.50 -5.72
C GLU A 46 6.94 -7.53 -6.49
N SER A 47 5.60 -7.36 -6.48
CA SER A 47 4.67 -8.32 -7.09
C SER A 47 4.98 -8.71 -8.55
N PRO A 48 5.52 -7.82 -9.44
CA PRO A 48 5.83 -8.22 -10.82
C PRO A 48 6.91 -9.28 -10.96
N THR A 49 7.80 -9.41 -9.97
CA THR A 49 8.95 -10.34 -10.01
C THR A 49 8.72 -11.62 -9.20
N LEU A 50 7.56 -11.74 -8.56
CA LEU A 50 7.16 -12.96 -7.86
C LEU A 50 6.50 -13.95 -8.83
N SER A 51 6.94 -15.20 -8.81
CA SER A 51 6.24 -16.28 -9.50
C SER A 51 4.85 -16.52 -8.90
N HIS A 52 4.01 -17.28 -9.59
CA HIS A 52 2.68 -17.62 -9.08
C HIS A 52 2.74 -18.35 -7.74
N ASP A 53 3.67 -19.28 -7.59
CA ASP A 53 3.86 -20.04 -6.34
C ASP A 53 4.38 -19.15 -5.21
N GLU A 54 5.31 -18.24 -5.50
CA GLU A 54 5.80 -17.27 -4.53
C GLU A 54 4.70 -16.31 -4.06
N ARG A 55 3.81 -15.85 -4.96
CA ARG A 55 2.65 -15.04 -4.57
C ARG A 55 1.75 -15.79 -3.59
N GLN A 56 1.46 -17.05 -3.87
CA GLN A 56 0.69 -17.91 -2.95
C GLN A 56 1.41 -18.09 -1.62
N GLN A 57 2.73 -18.34 -1.64
CA GLN A 57 3.55 -18.50 -0.44
C GLN A 57 3.50 -17.24 0.42
N VAL A 58 3.72 -16.05 -0.15
CA VAL A 58 3.68 -14.76 0.57
C VAL A 58 2.29 -14.54 1.19
N ILE A 59 1.20 -14.78 0.45
CA ILE A 59 -0.15 -14.64 0.99
C ILE A 59 -0.39 -15.62 2.15
N ARG A 60 -0.04 -16.91 2.00
CA ARG A 60 -0.20 -17.92 3.06
C ARG A 60 0.56 -17.53 4.32
N LEU A 61 1.83 -17.11 4.17
CA LEU A 61 2.66 -16.66 5.28
C LEU A 61 2.03 -15.44 5.96
N THR A 62 1.54 -14.47 5.18
CA THR A 62 0.92 -13.27 5.74
C THR A 62 -0.33 -13.61 6.53
N VAL A 63 -1.23 -14.43 5.98
CA VAL A 63 -2.47 -14.84 6.66
C VAL A 63 -2.18 -15.66 7.92
N ALA A 64 -1.25 -16.62 7.83
CA ALA A 64 -0.88 -17.46 8.97
C ALA A 64 -0.22 -16.64 10.09
N THR A 65 0.71 -15.74 9.75
CA THR A 65 1.41 -14.90 10.75
C THR A 65 0.46 -13.86 11.34
N ALA A 66 -0.35 -13.20 10.52
CA ALA A 66 -1.34 -12.24 11.04
C ALA A 66 -2.34 -12.89 11.99
N ASN A 67 -2.73 -14.13 11.73
CA ASN A 67 -3.60 -14.93 12.61
C ASN A 67 -4.81 -14.13 13.13
N LYS A 68 -5.51 -13.42 12.23
CA LYS A 68 -6.67 -12.57 12.52
C LYS A 68 -6.41 -11.38 13.48
N ARG A 69 -5.14 -11.10 13.84
CA ARG A 69 -4.78 -9.96 14.71
C ARG A 69 -4.81 -8.62 13.97
N CYS A 70 -4.72 -8.66 12.66
CA CYS A 70 -4.89 -7.49 11.78
C CYS A 70 -5.49 -7.93 10.44
N LEU A 71 -5.97 -6.96 9.64
CA LEU A 71 -6.54 -7.24 8.33
C LEU A 71 -5.44 -7.56 7.32
N VAL A 72 -5.61 -8.64 6.55
CA VAL A 72 -4.70 -9.00 5.46
C VAL A 72 -5.33 -8.64 4.13
N ILE A 73 -4.67 -7.81 3.35
CA ILE A 73 -5.03 -7.40 2.00
C ILE A 73 -3.97 -7.96 1.04
N ALA A 74 -4.36 -8.39 -0.15
CA ALA A 74 -3.42 -8.79 -1.18
C ALA A 74 -3.59 -7.93 -2.44
N GLY A 75 -2.47 -7.57 -3.08
CA GLY A 75 -2.44 -6.92 -4.39
C GLY A 75 -2.68 -7.95 -5.50
N THR A 76 -3.90 -7.99 -6.03
CA THR A 76 -4.32 -8.96 -7.06
C THR A 76 -4.63 -8.31 -8.41
N GLY A 77 -4.45 -6.98 -8.51
CA GLY A 77 -4.64 -6.27 -9.78
C GLY A 77 -3.62 -6.65 -10.84
N SER A 78 -4.07 -6.66 -12.09
CA SER A 78 -3.27 -6.92 -13.29
C SER A 78 -3.77 -6.06 -14.45
N ASN A 79 -2.94 -5.89 -15.47
CA ASN A 79 -3.36 -5.25 -16.72
C ASN A 79 -4.12 -6.21 -17.67
N ALA A 80 -4.30 -7.47 -17.28
CA ALA A 80 -5.17 -8.45 -17.92
C ALA A 80 -6.31 -8.84 -16.96
N THR A 81 -7.56 -8.67 -17.39
CA THR A 81 -8.75 -8.91 -16.55
C THR A 81 -8.81 -10.35 -16.04
N GLU A 82 -8.55 -11.32 -16.91
CA GLU A 82 -8.56 -12.74 -16.55
C GLU A 82 -7.52 -13.08 -15.49
N HIS A 83 -6.32 -12.52 -15.58
CA HIS A 83 -5.28 -12.71 -14.58
C HIS A 83 -5.70 -12.11 -13.22
N ALA A 84 -6.26 -10.88 -13.23
CA ALA A 84 -6.75 -10.25 -12.01
C ALA A 84 -7.88 -11.05 -11.35
N VAL A 85 -8.81 -11.63 -12.14
CA VAL A 85 -9.86 -12.53 -11.64
C VAL A 85 -9.27 -13.79 -11.03
N ALA A 86 -8.33 -14.43 -11.72
CA ALA A 86 -7.68 -15.67 -11.25
C ALA A 86 -6.91 -15.42 -9.94
N ASP A 87 -6.08 -14.36 -9.89
CA ASP A 87 -5.29 -13.99 -8.71
C ASP A 87 -6.20 -13.60 -7.52
N THR A 88 -7.31 -12.90 -7.77
CA THR A 88 -8.26 -12.53 -6.71
C THR A 88 -8.95 -13.76 -6.13
N LYS A 89 -9.42 -14.67 -6.97
CA LYS A 89 -10.02 -15.95 -6.51
C LYS A 89 -9.01 -16.84 -5.78
N MET A 90 -7.78 -16.87 -6.23
CA MET A 90 -6.71 -17.61 -5.53
C MET A 90 -6.48 -17.02 -4.14
N ALA A 91 -6.34 -15.69 -4.03
CA ALA A 91 -6.11 -15.02 -2.78
C ALA A 91 -7.31 -15.14 -1.81
N GLU A 92 -8.56 -15.10 -2.33
CA GLU A 92 -9.78 -15.35 -1.54
C GLU A 92 -9.74 -16.72 -0.89
N LYS A 93 -9.38 -17.79 -1.63
CA LYS A 93 -9.23 -19.14 -1.09
C LYS A 93 -8.14 -19.26 -0.02
N LEU A 94 -7.16 -18.39 -0.04
CA LEU A 94 -6.08 -18.32 0.95
C LEU A 94 -6.46 -17.54 2.22
N GLY A 95 -7.67 -16.96 2.27
CA GLY A 95 -8.23 -16.36 3.48
C GLY A 95 -7.86 -14.90 3.71
N ILE A 96 -7.57 -14.11 2.67
CA ILE A 96 -7.39 -12.66 2.80
C ILE A 96 -8.71 -11.97 3.14
N GLY A 97 -8.63 -10.79 3.76
CA GLY A 97 -9.78 -9.97 4.13
C GLY A 97 -10.15 -8.87 3.13
N GLY A 98 -9.36 -8.70 2.06
CA GLY A 98 -9.63 -7.72 1.00
C GLY A 98 -8.64 -7.79 -0.16
N ALA A 99 -9.08 -7.35 -1.34
CA ALA A 99 -8.26 -7.31 -2.55
C ALA A 99 -7.91 -5.86 -2.92
N LEU A 100 -6.63 -5.59 -3.21
CA LEU A 100 -6.16 -4.31 -3.74
C LEU A 100 -5.94 -4.45 -5.24
N LEU A 101 -6.73 -3.71 -6.04
CA LEU A 101 -6.72 -3.78 -7.49
C LEU A 101 -6.12 -2.53 -8.09
N VAL A 102 -4.86 -2.60 -8.52
CA VAL A 102 -4.21 -1.52 -9.26
C VAL A 102 -4.87 -1.31 -10.62
N ALA A 103 -4.98 -0.05 -11.06
CA ALA A 103 -5.43 0.25 -12.42
C ALA A 103 -4.55 -0.46 -13.45
N PRO A 104 -5.14 -1.00 -14.54
CA PRO A 104 -4.36 -1.62 -15.62
C PRO A 104 -3.28 -0.68 -16.14
N TYR A 105 -2.03 -1.11 -16.01
CA TYR A 105 -0.84 -0.39 -16.44
C TYR A 105 -0.44 -0.79 -17.86
N TYR A 106 0.29 0.07 -18.56
CA TYR A 106 0.85 -0.15 -19.91
C TYR A 106 -0.18 -0.04 -21.04
N ASN A 107 -1.27 -0.83 -21.04
CA ASN A 107 -2.27 -0.91 -22.10
C ASN A 107 -3.32 0.22 -22.10
N LYS A 108 -3.30 1.12 -21.10
CA LYS A 108 -4.06 2.38 -21.02
C LYS A 108 -5.54 2.26 -21.45
N PRO A 109 -6.36 1.47 -20.77
CA PRO A 109 -7.76 1.32 -21.15
C PRO A 109 -8.54 2.64 -20.99
N SER A 110 -9.62 2.78 -21.77
CA SER A 110 -10.59 3.87 -21.61
C SER A 110 -11.33 3.75 -20.26
N GLN A 111 -12.07 4.80 -19.86
CA GLN A 111 -12.86 4.77 -18.63
C GLN A 111 -13.93 3.66 -18.63
N GLU A 112 -14.55 3.40 -19.77
CA GLU A 112 -15.46 2.26 -19.94
C GLU A 112 -14.72 0.91 -19.85
N GLY A 113 -13.50 0.82 -20.38
CA GLY A 113 -12.64 -0.36 -20.20
C GLY A 113 -12.26 -0.59 -18.74
N LEU A 114 -11.89 0.46 -18.00
CA LEU A 114 -11.64 0.41 -16.56
C LEU A 114 -12.87 -0.06 -15.77
N PHE A 115 -14.04 0.51 -16.08
CA PHE A 115 -15.29 0.10 -15.45
C PHE A 115 -15.58 -1.38 -15.66
N ARG A 116 -15.53 -1.87 -16.90
CA ARG A 116 -15.77 -3.29 -17.20
C ARG A 116 -14.74 -4.19 -16.56
N HIS A 117 -13.47 -3.80 -16.56
CA HIS A 117 -12.39 -4.53 -15.91
C HIS A 117 -12.66 -4.75 -14.42
N PHE A 118 -12.86 -3.67 -13.67
CA PHE A 118 -13.09 -3.76 -12.23
C PHE A 118 -14.43 -4.44 -11.90
N LYS A 119 -15.48 -4.19 -12.68
CA LYS A 119 -16.77 -4.85 -12.50
C LYS A 119 -16.64 -6.36 -12.69
N THR A 120 -15.95 -6.82 -13.73
CA THR A 120 -15.74 -8.26 -13.98
C THR A 120 -15.01 -8.92 -12.81
N ILE A 121 -14.02 -8.26 -12.22
CA ILE A 121 -13.32 -8.77 -11.05
C ILE A 121 -14.26 -8.79 -9.83
N ALA A 122 -15.00 -7.70 -9.61
CA ALA A 122 -15.93 -7.58 -8.50
C ALA A 122 -17.04 -8.65 -8.54
N ASP A 123 -17.59 -8.93 -9.73
CA ASP A 123 -18.60 -9.95 -9.92
C ASP A 123 -18.06 -11.40 -9.69
N ALA A 124 -16.75 -11.58 -9.71
CA ALA A 124 -16.09 -12.89 -9.60
C ALA A 124 -15.68 -13.28 -8.16
N THR A 125 -15.85 -12.39 -7.18
CA THR A 125 -15.43 -12.60 -5.77
C THR A 125 -16.42 -11.97 -4.80
N SER A 126 -16.45 -12.48 -3.57
CA SER A 126 -17.15 -11.85 -2.45
C SER A 126 -16.27 -10.90 -1.63
N LEU A 127 -14.98 -10.85 -1.88
CA LEU A 127 -14.04 -10.03 -1.14
C LEU A 127 -14.36 -8.53 -1.25
N PRO A 128 -14.19 -7.76 -0.17
CA PRO A 128 -14.12 -6.31 -0.26
C PRO A 128 -12.93 -5.86 -1.12
N ILE A 129 -13.20 -4.96 -2.04
CA ILE A 129 -12.23 -4.47 -3.02
C ILE A 129 -11.82 -3.04 -2.73
N ILE A 130 -10.53 -2.79 -2.80
CA ILE A 130 -9.91 -1.47 -2.80
C ILE A 130 -9.40 -1.19 -4.22
N LEU A 131 -9.96 -0.21 -4.91
CA LEU A 131 -9.39 0.29 -6.15
C LEU A 131 -8.05 0.95 -5.85
N TYR A 132 -7.09 0.83 -6.74
CA TYR A 132 -5.81 1.51 -6.58
C TYR A 132 -5.50 2.40 -7.78
N ASN A 133 -5.62 3.72 -7.55
CA ASN A 133 -5.32 4.76 -8.52
C ASN A 133 -3.91 5.29 -8.30
N ILE A 134 -3.04 5.08 -9.27
CA ILE A 134 -1.64 5.57 -9.28
C ILE A 134 -1.20 5.93 -10.71
N PRO A 135 -1.66 7.06 -11.25
CA PRO A 135 -1.38 7.44 -12.63
C PRO A 135 0.10 7.61 -12.94
N GLY A 136 0.92 8.01 -11.96
CA GLY A 136 2.37 8.11 -12.11
C GLY A 136 3.09 6.79 -12.43
N ARG A 137 2.48 5.63 -12.10
CA ARG A 137 3.02 4.31 -12.45
C ARG A 137 2.24 3.62 -13.57
N CYS A 138 0.92 3.81 -13.62
CA CYS A 138 0.06 3.11 -14.57
C CYS A 138 -0.11 3.86 -15.90
N SER A 139 0.18 5.16 -15.94
CA SER A 139 -0.10 6.04 -17.08
C SER A 139 -1.59 6.05 -17.47
N VAL A 140 -2.47 5.72 -16.53
CA VAL A 140 -3.93 5.81 -16.64
C VAL A 140 -4.49 6.25 -15.29
N ASP A 141 -5.50 7.10 -15.32
CA ASP A 141 -6.20 7.62 -14.15
C ASP A 141 -7.63 7.06 -14.13
N ILE A 142 -8.09 6.60 -12.98
CA ILE A 142 -9.48 6.17 -12.80
C ILE A 142 -10.29 7.43 -12.48
N ASN A 143 -10.98 8.02 -13.43
CA ASN A 143 -11.75 9.25 -13.22
C ASN A 143 -12.72 9.13 -12.03
N PRO A 144 -12.98 10.20 -11.27
CA PRO A 144 -13.94 10.19 -10.17
C PRO A 144 -15.32 9.64 -10.57
N GLU A 145 -15.81 9.96 -11.79
CA GLU A 145 -17.06 9.42 -12.35
C GLU A 145 -17.04 7.89 -12.42
N THR A 146 -15.92 7.32 -12.85
CA THR A 146 -15.74 5.87 -12.96
C THR A 146 -15.72 5.22 -11.57
N VAL A 147 -15.05 5.84 -10.59
CA VAL A 147 -15.06 5.36 -9.19
C VAL A 147 -16.47 5.39 -8.61
N VAL A 148 -17.20 6.49 -8.78
CA VAL A 148 -18.58 6.64 -8.29
C VAL A 148 -19.50 5.61 -8.94
N ARG A 149 -19.38 5.38 -10.24
CA ARG A 149 -20.16 4.37 -10.96
C ARG A 149 -19.87 2.98 -10.44
N LEU A 150 -18.60 2.61 -10.24
CA LEU A 150 -18.20 1.33 -9.67
C LEU A 150 -18.73 1.14 -8.25
N ALA A 151 -18.61 2.14 -7.38
CA ALA A 151 -19.12 2.08 -6.01
C ALA A 151 -20.65 1.89 -5.96
N LYS A 152 -21.37 2.43 -6.94
CA LYS A 152 -22.84 2.28 -7.05
C LYS A 152 -23.26 0.90 -7.56
N GLU A 153 -22.55 0.37 -8.57
CA GLU A 153 -22.95 -0.85 -9.27
C GLU A 153 -22.33 -2.12 -8.66
N CYS A 154 -21.21 -2.00 -7.93
CA CYS A 154 -20.50 -3.14 -7.34
C CYS A 154 -20.44 -3.00 -5.81
N ARG A 155 -21.28 -3.74 -5.10
CA ARG A 155 -21.45 -3.62 -3.62
C ARG A 155 -20.18 -3.93 -2.82
N ASN A 156 -19.27 -4.72 -3.40
CA ASN A 156 -18.01 -5.10 -2.79
C ASN A 156 -16.83 -4.18 -3.17
N ILE A 157 -17.01 -3.21 -4.07
CA ILE A 157 -16.04 -2.12 -4.28
C ILE A 157 -16.32 -1.05 -3.23
N VAL A 158 -15.56 -1.05 -2.15
CA VAL A 158 -15.87 -0.28 -0.92
C VAL A 158 -14.78 0.73 -0.54
N SER A 159 -13.71 0.79 -1.30
CA SER A 159 -12.58 1.66 -0.99
C SER A 159 -11.77 2.02 -2.23
N ILE A 160 -11.00 3.12 -2.11
CA ILE A 160 -9.94 3.47 -3.04
C ILE A 160 -8.66 3.84 -2.29
N LYS A 161 -7.52 3.30 -2.74
CA LYS A 161 -6.18 3.81 -2.43
C LYS A 161 -5.83 4.85 -3.49
N GLU A 162 -5.78 6.12 -3.07
CA GLU A 162 -5.55 7.25 -3.95
C GLU A 162 -4.10 7.73 -3.88
N ALA A 163 -3.40 7.67 -5.01
CA ALA A 163 -1.99 8.04 -5.14
C ALA A 163 -1.73 8.93 -6.38
N SER A 164 -2.72 9.77 -6.76
CA SER A 164 -2.54 10.77 -7.81
C SER A 164 -1.77 12.02 -7.35
N GLY A 165 -1.68 12.24 -6.03
CA GLY A 165 -1.10 13.46 -5.47
C GLY A 165 -2.09 14.62 -5.28
N SER A 166 -3.37 14.48 -5.64
CA SER A 166 -4.36 15.56 -5.63
C SER A 166 -5.28 15.53 -4.42
N VAL A 167 -5.16 16.53 -3.55
CA VAL A 167 -6.09 16.77 -2.42
C VAL A 167 -7.49 17.12 -2.93
N GLU A 168 -7.58 17.90 -4.02
CA GLU A 168 -8.85 18.28 -4.66
C GLU A 168 -9.63 17.06 -5.11
N ARG A 169 -8.92 16.07 -5.70
CA ARG A 169 -9.54 14.81 -6.12
C ARG A 169 -10.10 14.02 -4.94
N VAL A 170 -9.40 13.97 -3.81
CA VAL A 170 -9.92 13.34 -2.58
C VAL A 170 -11.19 14.04 -2.11
N SER A 171 -11.21 15.37 -2.14
CA SER A 171 -12.39 16.18 -1.78
C SER A 171 -13.58 15.89 -2.71
N ASP A 172 -13.36 15.81 -4.04
CA ASP A 172 -14.42 15.49 -4.99
C ASP A 172 -14.96 14.07 -4.80
N LEU A 173 -14.09 13.09 -4.60
CA LEU A 173 -14.49 11.72 -4.29
C LEU A 173 -15.31 11.66 -2.99
N ARG A 174 -14.84 12.34 -1.93
CA ARG A 174 -15.55 12.34 -0.64
C ARG A 174 -16.96 12.96 -0.74
N ARG A 175 -17.10 14.05 -1.48
CA ARG A 175 -18.39 14.72 -1.72
C ARG A 175 -19.40 13.83 -2.47
N ARG A 176 -18.92 12.93 -3.35
CA ARG A 176 -19.75 12.14 -4.28
C ARG A 176 -20.04 10.72 -3.80
N LEU A 177 -19.20 10.19 -2.89
CA LEU A 177 -19.31 8.82 -2.40
C LEU A 177 -19.98 8.78 -1.01
N PRO A 178 -20.67 7.67 -0.67
CA PRO A 178 -21.24 7.51 0.66
C PRO A 178 -20.14 7.47 1.73
N GLU A 179 -20.47 7.83 2.96
CA GLU A 179 -19.52 7.82 4.09
C GLU A 179 -18.91 6.42 4.35
N SER A 180 -19.66 5.37 4.03
CA SER A 180 -19.21 3.98 4.13
C SER A 180 -18.09 3.63 3.15
N PHE A 181 -17.95 4.35 2.03
CA PHE A 181 -16.86 4.18 1.09
C PHE A 181 -15.60 4.87 1.62
N THR A 182 -14.52 4.13 1.81
CA THR A 182 -13.29 4.65 2.40
C THR A 182 -12.28 5.11 1.36
N ILE A 183 -11.51 6.13 1.69
CA ILE A 183 -10.41 6.64 0.85
C ILE A 183 -9.13 6.53 1.67
N LEU A 184 -8.15 5.80 1.16
CA LEU A 184 -6.84 5.66 1.79
C LEU A 184 -5.80 6.45 0.99
N SER A 185 -4.94 7.20 1.67
CA SER A 185 -3.76 7.75 1.02
C SER A 185 -2.86 6.63 0.52
N GLY A 186 -2.40 6.74 -0.72
CA GLY A 186 -1.38 5.85 -1.28
C GLY A 186 0.04 6.43 -1.18
N ASP A 187 0.18 7.60 -0.56
CA ASP A 187 1.42 8.34 -0.38
C ASP A 187 1.55 8.78 1.09
N ASP A 188 2.66 8.41 1.72
CA ASP A 188 2.94 8.74 3.12
C ASP A 188 2.93 10.25 3.37
N SER A 189 3.53 11.04 2.46
CA SER A 189 3.62 12.50 2.58
C SER A 189 2.27 13.21 2.45
N LEU A 190 1.28 12.55 1.89
CA LEU A 190 -0.08 13.07 1.71
C LEU A 190 -1.09 12.53 2.74
N THR A 191 -0.64 11.77 3.74
CA THR A 191 -1.52 11.22 4.77
C THR A 191 -2.32 12.31 5.46
N LEU A 192 -1.66 13.29 6.07
CA LEU A 192 -2.33 14.42 6.75
C LEU A 192 -3.19 15.26 5.79
N PRO A 193 -2.69 15.75 4.63
CA PRO A 193 -3.51 16.51 3.68
C PRO A 193 -4.76 15.76 3.21
N PHE A 194 -4.67 14.46 2.92
CA PHE A 194 -5.82 13.68 2.48
C PHE A 194 -6.81 13.43 3.61
N MET A 195 -6.32 13.12 4.82
CA MET A 195 -7.19 12.91 5.98
C MET A 195 -7.91 14.19 6.41
N SER A 196 -7.32 15.37 6.22
CA SER A 196 -7.97 16.64 6.50
C SER A 196 -9.20 16.94 5.61
N VAL A 197 -9.29 16.27 4.45
CA VAL A 197 -10.40 16.39 3.49
C VAL A 197 -11.23 15.10 3.36
N GLY A 198 -11.11 14.19 4.33
CA GLY A 198 -12.00 13.03 4.48
C GLY A 198 -11.46 11.68 4.02
N ALA A 199 -10.15 11.54 3.77
CA ALA A 199 -9.53 10.22 3.73
C ALA A 199 -9.54 9.58 5.12
N THR A 200 -9.49 8.25 5.17
CA THR A 200 -9.72 7.46 6.38
C THR A 200 -8.47 6.72 6.86
N GLY A 201 -7.30 7.04 6.29
CA GLY A 201 -6.03 6.40 6.63
C GLY A 201 -5.05 6.37 5.47
N VAL A 202 -4.06 5.49 5.58
CA VAL A 202 -2.95 5.37 4.62
C VAL A 202 -2.57 3.92 4.36
N VAL A 203 -2.13 3.64 3.13
CA VAL A 203 -1.36 2.43 2.79
C VAL A 203 0.10 2.85 2.66
N SER A 204 0.85 2.70 3.73
CA SER A 204 2.16 3.30 3.99
C SER A 204 3.32 2.42 3.54
N VAL A 205 4.37 3.03 3.02
CA VAL A 205 5.70 2.43 2.83
C VAL A 205 6.57 2.65 4.07
N ALA A 206 6.53 3.85 4.65
CA ALA A 206 7.34 4.24 5.80
C ALA A 206 7.06 3.39 7.04
N SER A 207 5.85 2.86 7.17
CA SER A 207 5.47 1.96 8.27
C SER A 207 6.26 0.64 8.31
N ASN A 208 6.89 0.20 7.22
CA ASN A 208 7.84 -0.93 7.27
C ASN A 208 9.02 -0.67 8.22
N LEU A 209 9.43 0.60 8.38
CA LEU A 209 10.55 1.03 9.23
C LEU A 209 10.08 1.62 10.57
N PHE A 210 9.02 2.41 10.54
CA PHE A 210 8.54 3.21 11.68
C PHE A 210 7.01 3.10 11.82
N PRO A 211 6.48 1.88 12.08
CA PRO A 211 5.04 1.67 12.12
C PRO A 211 4.35 2.45 13.24
N ALA A 212 4.98 2.57 14.42
CA ALA A 212 4.40 3.27 15.56
C ALA A 212 4.20 4.77 15.29
N GLU A 213 5.16 5.40 14.64
CA GLU A 213 5.14 6.82 14.28
C GLU A 213 4.09 7.14 13.22
N VAL A 214 3.97 6.28 12.19
CA VAL A 214 2.92 6.41 11.17
C VAL A 214 1.54 6.19 11.79
N CYS A 215 1.40 5.19 12.67
CA CYS A 215 0.15 4.99 13.42
C CYS A 215 -0.20 6.19 14.30
N ALA A 216 0.78 6.82 14.94
CA ALA A 216 0.54 8.02 15.76
C ALA A 216 0.02 9.18 14.91
N LEU A 217 0.62 9.42 13.73
CA LEU A 217 0.15 10.43 12.77
C LEU A 217 -1.32 10.18 12.38
N VAL A 218 -1.65 8.95 11.99
CA VAL A 218 -3.00 8.58 11.55
C VAL A 218 -4.00 8.73 12.70
N ARG A 219 -3.67 8.28 13.92
CA ARG A 219 -4.53 8.44 15.10
C ARG A 219 -4.79 9.90 15.45
N ALA A 220 -3.77 10.77 15.35
CA ALA A 220 -3.96 12.21 15.57
C ALA A 220 -4.92 12.81 14.53
N CYS A 221 -4.84 12.40 13.26
CA CYS A 221 -5.80 12.81 12.25
C CYS A 221 -7.21 12.29 12.55
N GLU A 222 -7.37 11.01 12.93
CA GLU A 222 -8.65 10.38 13.25
C GLU A 222 -9.36 11.04 14.44
N SER A 223 -8.59 11.49 15.44
CA SER A 223 -9.13 12.20 16.61
C SER A 223 -9.44 13.68 16.35
N GLY A 224 -9.10 14.21 15.16
CA GLY A 224 -9.25 15.64 14.85
C GLY A 224 -8.16 16.53 15.47
N ASP A 225 -7.13 15.96 16.10
CA ASP A 225 -5.99 16.71 16.63
C ASP A 225 -5.00 17.05 15.50
N PHE A 226 -5.40 17.99 14.65
CA PHE A 226 -4.58 18.42 13.52
C PHE A 226 -3.30 19.16 13.93
N LYS A 227 -3.23 19.69 15.15
CA LYS A 227 -2.00 20.32 15.67
C LYS A 227 -0.92 19.26 15.91
N SER A 228 -1.25 18.21 16.64
CA SER A 228 -0.33 17.08 16.85
C SER A 228 -0.03 16.35 15.53
N ALA A 229 -1.04 16.15 14.66
CA ALA A 229 -0.85 15.55 13.35
C ALA A 229 0.14 16.34 12.49
N ALA A 230 0.06 17.69 12.48
CA ALA A 230 1.01 18.55 11.75
C ALA A 230 2.43 18.40 12.28
N THR A 231 2.62 18.39 13.61
CA THR A 231 3.92 18.20 14.24
C THR A 231 4.54 16.84 13.84
N LEU A 232 3.76 15.76 13.89
CA LEU A 232 4.20 14.43 13.47
C LEU A 232 4.49 14.38 11.97
N HIS A 233 3.66 15.01 11.16
CA HIS A 233 3.84 15.08 9.71
C HIS A 233 5.16 15.78 9.36
N TRP A 234 5.46 16.95 9.95
CA TRP A 234 6.69 17.68 9.69
C TRP A 234 7.93 16.87 10.09
N LYS A 235 7.85 16.17 11.22
CA LYS A 235 8.91 15.28 11.68
C LYS A 235 9.17 14.11 10.73
N LEU A 236 8.10 13.52 10.18
CA LEU A 236 8.17 12.35 9.28
C LEU A 236 8.44 12.74 7.82
N LEU A 237 8.18 13.97 7.40
CA LEU A 237 8.22 14.39 6.00
C LEU A 237 9.60 14.18 5.32
N PRO A 238 10.75 14.48 5.97
CA PRO A 238 12.07 14.17 5.37
C PRO A 238 12.23 12.67 5.10
N LEU A 239 11.80 11.81 6.02
CA LEU A 239 11.82 10.36 5.86
C LEU A 239 10.93 9.90 4.71
N PHE A 240 9.69 10.41 4.65
CA PHE A 240 8.76 10.07 3.57
C PHE A 240 9.37 10.37 2.20
N LYS A 241 10.04 11.51 2.04
CA LYS A 241 10.73 11.86 0.78
C LYS A 241 11.95 10.99 0.51
N ALA A 242 12.77 10.72 1.52
CA ALA A 242 13.98 9.90 1.37
C ALA A 242 13.66 8.45 0.95
N LEU A 243 12.52 7.90 1.37
CA LEU A 243 12.07 6.56 0.96
C LEU A 243 11.59 6.48 -0.50
N PHE A 244 11.53 7.61 -1.21
CA PHE A 244 11.17 7.70 -2.63
C PHE A 244 12.24 8.43 -3.46
N ILE A 245 13.46 8.59 -2.93
CA ILE A 245 14.61 9.17 -3.68
C ILE A 245 15.03 8.30 -4.86
N GLU A 246 14.74 7.01 -4.78
CA GLU A 246 14.80 6.02 -5.87
C GLU A 246 13.49 5.21 -5.90
N PRO A 247 13.25 4.40 -6.95
CA PRO A 247 12.01 3.64 -7.07
C PRO A 247 11.73 2.77 -5.83
N ASN A 248 10.58 2.98 -5.18
CA ASN A 248 10.09 2.09 -4.12
C ASN A 248 9.88 0.66 -4.68
N PRO A 249 10.41 -0.41 -3.99
CA PRO A 249 10.81 -0.45 -2.58
C PRO A 249 12.33 -0.35 -2.30
N VAL A 250 13.15 0.07 -3.23
CA VAL A 250 14.62 0.01 -3.08
C VAL A 250 15.09 0.74 -1.82
N PRO A 251 14.71 2.03 -1.56
CA PRO A 251 15.20 2.73 -0.37
C PRO A 251 14.73 2.11 0.95
N VAL A 252 13.48 1.69 1.04
CA VAL A 252 12.95 1.09 2.28
C VAL A 252 13.60 -0.26 2.58
N LYS A 253 13.88 -1.10 1.57
CA LYS A 253 14.59 -2.37 1.75
C LYS A 253 16.06 -2.16 2.12
N THR A 254 16.72 -1.18 1.50
CA THR A 254 18.09 -0.78 1.87
C THR A 254 18.15 -0.37 3.36
N ALA A 255 17.23 0.47 3.81
CA ALA A 255 17.17 0.91 5.21
C ALA A 255 16.89 -0.25 6.18
N LEU A 256 16.00 -1.18 5.83
CA LEU A 256 15.74 -2.40 6.61
C LEU A 256 16.96 -3.32 6.66
N GLY A 257 17.72 -3.39 5.55
CA GLY A 257 18.99 -4.12 5.50
C GLY A 257 20.03 -3.54 6.46
N TRP A 258 20.21 -2.23 6.52
CA TRP A 258 21.13 -1.59 7.46
C TRP A 258 20.75 -1.80 8.93
N ARG A 259 19.48 -2.03 9.21
CA ARG A 259 18.99 -2.39 10.55
C ARG A 259 19.09 -3.88 10.88
N GLY A 260 19.59 -4.69 9.96
CA GLY A 260 19.66 -6.14 10.14
C GLY A 260 18.32 -6.86 10.15
N ALA A 261 17.22 -6.18 9.74
CA ALA A 261 15.89 -6.77 9.70
C ALA A 261 15.72 -7.75 8.52
N MET A 262 16.48 -7.55 7.45
CA MET A 262 16.52 -8.42 6.25
C MET A 262 17.80 -8.16 5.45
N SER A 263 18.00 -8.83 4.30
CA SER A 263 19.20 -8.62 3.48
C SER A 263 19.20 -7.32 2.66
N GLY A 264 18.08 -6.65 2.48
CA GLY A 264 17.95 -5.50 1.57
C GLY A 264 17.91 -5.86 0.08
N GLU A 265 18.04 -7.13 -0.27
CA GLU A 265 18.05 -7.65 -1.65
C GLU A 265 16.76 -7.29 -2.40
N VAL A 266 16.90 -6.82 -3.64
CA VAL A 266 15.80 -6.58 -4.60
C VAL A 266 16.01 -7.43 -5.83
N ARG A 267 14.95 -7.69 -6.61
CA ARG A 267 15.03 -8.44 -7.87
C ARG A 267 15.05 -7.50 -9.07
N LEU A 268 15.82 -7.86 -10.08
CA LEU A 268 15.77 -7.15 -11.37
C LEU A 268 14.33 -7.04 -11.89
N PRO A 269 13.94 -5.92 -12.51
CA PRO A 269 14.79 -4.81 -12.98
C PRO A 269 15.18 -3.77 -11.91
N LEU A 270 14.77 -3.94 -10.65
CA LEU A 270 15.28 -3.12 -9.55
C LEU A 270 16.71 -3.54 -9.20
N CYS A 271 17.52 -2.58 -8.76
CA CYS A 271 18.90 -2.81 -8.33
C CYS A 271 19.19 -1.99 -7.06
N GLU A 272 20.36 -2.16 -6.52
CA GLU A 272 20.85 -1.44 -5.35
C GLU A 272 20.87 0.07 -5.59
N MET A 273 20.68 0.84 -4.52
CA MET A 273 20.75 2.29 -4.57
C MET A 273 22.16 2.77 -4.96
N SER A 274 22.22 3.91 -5.67
CA SER A 274 23.47 4.64 -5.88
C SER A 274 24.11 5.07 -4.54
N GLU A 275 25.43 5.14 -4.48
CA GLU A 275 26.16 5.54 -3.25
C GLU A 275 25.72 6.92 -2.75
N ALA A 276 25.48 7.87 -3.64
CA ALA A 276 25.03 9.20 -3.29
C ALA A 276 23.65 9.18 -2.60
N ASN A 277 22.71 8.40 -3.13
CA ASN A 277 21.38 8.27 -2.55
C ASN A 277 21.39 7.44 -1.26
N GLN A 278 22.28 6.45 -1.15
CA GLN A 278 22.51 5.73 0.11
C GLN A 278 23.00 6.68 1.21
N ALA A 279 23.97 7.55 0.92
CA ALA A 279 24.47 8.53 1.86
C ALA A 279 23.36 9.54 2.31
N SER A 280 22.53 10.00 1.37
CA SER A 280 21.40 10.87 1.66
C SER A 280 20.34 10.19 2.53
N LEU A 281 19.97 8.96 2.22
CA LEU A 281 19.02 8.17 3.01
C LEU A 281 19.54 7.90 4.42
N ARG A 282 20.82 7.51 4.55
CA ARG A 282 21.46 7.27 5.86
C ARG A 282 21.44 8.51 6.73
N LYS A 283 21.83 9.66 6.19
CA LYS A 283 21.78 10.94 6.90
C LYS A 283 20.38 11.26 7.40
N THR A 284 19.37 11.09 6.55
CA THR A 284 17.97 11.33 6.94
C THR A 284 17.50 10.41 8.05
N LEU A 285 17.90 9.13 8.02
CA LEU A 285 17.56 8.17 9.06
C LEU A 285 18.22 8.52 10.39
N GLU A 286 19.51 8.87 10.38
CA GLU A 286 20.26 9.29 11.57
C GLU A 286 19.64 10.55 12.20
N GLU A 287 19.35 11.57 11.40
CA GLU A 287 18.68 12.80 11.86
C GLU A 287 17.29 12.51 12.46
N PHE A 288 16.53 11.62 11.84
CA PHE A 288 15.22 11.22 12.34
C PHE A 288 15.31 10.48 13.68
N GLU A 289 16.28 9.57 13.84
CA GLU A 289 16.49 8.79 15.07
C GLU A 289 17.02 9.62 16.23
N GLN A 290 17.88 10.61 15.96
CA GLN A 290 18.38 11.54 16.98
C GLN A 290 17.27 12.46 17.53
N ASN A 291 16.25 12.74 16.73
CA ASN A 291 15.12 13.60 17.10
C ASN A 291 13.87 12.81 17.55
N LYS A 292 14.02 11.51 17.80
CA LYS A 292 12.94 10.62 18.22
C LYS A 292 12.63 10.76 19.70
#